data_01dfeb52824a19d5480067a666a313b4
#
_entry.id   01dfeb52824a19d5480067a666a313b4
#
_cell.length_a   1.000
_cell.length_b   1.000
_cell.length_c   1.000
_cell.angle_alpha   90.00
_cell.angle_beta   90.00
_cell.angle_gamma   90.00
#
_symmetry.space_group_name_H-M   'P 1'
#
loop_
_entity.id
_entity.type
_entity.pdbx_description
1 polymer ?
#
loop_
_entity_poly.entity_id
_entity_poly.type
_entity_poly.pdbx_seq_one_letter_code
_entity_poly.pdbx_strand_id
1 'polypeptide(L)'
;HGRRDASPGGAELHVISRSAPLDTGDAADENTEEQLLAAEAEALFAAGRIRELLCESFTDRKGNTRNYKYSDIVILHSSPKNVAEAWVRTLSREGIPVYAELTGGYFDAIEVQIFLNLLAIIDNPLQDIPLISVLRSPIGGFSTEELITLRADCREGLFYEALKAGADRDTPLGHKAGGFLGRLKRWRAQGELYDITELIAMLLEDTGFENYVSALPGGQSRRANLEALIKNAGIYSNSGHGIRGFLRFMEKARSGDSLGAAQIASANVVRLISIHKSKGLEFPAVILGGLSVNFNKKSRSSVLVLDSSLGIGLKAARGSSRELNLYHSAIAERIWRREISERMRLLYVAMTRASEKLIMLCSFREVEKGLGAGRIPVTPNTCSGAERFADWILPVLFSSPSGNPLREYLGMPPLSGHKTI
;
A
#
# COMPACT_ATOMS: atom_id res chain seq x y z
N HIS A 1 -17.31 -7.65 22.25
CA HIS A 1 -18.25 -7.03 23.20
C HIS A 1 -19.21 -6.13 22.41
N GLY A 2 -20.33 -6.75 21.92
CA GLY A 2 -21.39 -6.00 21.25
C GLY A 2 -22.13 -5.12 22.25
N ARG A 3 -22.46 -3.90 21.85
CA ARG A 3 -23.41 -3.05 22.56
C ARG A 3 -24.78 -3.76 22.62
N ARG A 4 -25.39 -3.87 23.80
CA ARG A 4 -26.70 -4.48 23.96
C ARG A 4 -27.89 -3.58 23.56
N ASP A 5 -27.67 -2.28 23.31
CA ASP A 5 -28.72 -1.28 23.08
C ASP A 5 -28.49 -0.32 21.92
N ALA A 6 -27.64 -0.69 20.93
CA ALA A 6 -27.46 0.12 19.71
C ALA A 6 -28.31 -0.46 18.58
N SER A 7 -28.88 0.40 17.73
CA SER A 7 -29.46 0.00 16.44
C SER A 7 -28.55 -1.01 15.75
N PRO A 8 -29.06 -2.09 15.18
CA PRO A 8 -28.22 -3.13 14.61
C PRO A 8 -27.31 -2.51 13.55
N GLY A 9 -26.00 -2.53 13.80
CA GLY A 9 -24.99 -2.09 12.84
C GLY A 9 -25.20 -2.84 11.53
N GLY A 10 -25.34 -2.11 10.43
CA GLY A 10 -25.65 -2.72 9.14
C GLY A 10 -24.43 -3.34 8.50
N ALA A 11 -24.49 -4.61 8.11
CA ALA A 11 -23.55 -5.23 7.20
C ALA A 11 -24.16 -5.31 5.81
N GLU A 12 -23.46 -4.81 4.80
CA GLU A 12 -23.86 -4.80 3.40
C GLU A 12 -22.86 -5.59 2.57
N LEU A 13 -23.35 -6.38 1.61
CA LEU A 13 -22.50 -6.98 0.58
C LEU A 13 -22.97 -6.49 -0.79
N HIS A 14 -22.07 -5.89 -1.53
CA HIS A 14 -22.32 -5.41 -2.88
C HIS A 14 -21.53 -6.25 -3.88
N VAL A 15 -22.23 -6.72 -4.90
CA VAL A 15 -21.65 -7.47 -6.03
C VAL A 15 -21.65 -6.56 -7.24
N ILE A 16 -20.47 -6.31 -7.77
CA ILE A 16 -20.21 -5.36 -8.84
C ILE A 16 -19.86 -6.14 -10.10
N SER A 17 -20.59 -5.88 -11.20
CA SER A 17 -20.25 -6.40 -12.53
C SER A 17 -19.19 -5.50 -13.17
N ARG A 18 -18.11 -6.12 -13.68
CA ARG A 18 -17.06 -5.42 -14.44
C ARG A 18 -17.23 -5.64 -15.94
N SER A 19 -17.03 -4.61 -16.74
CA SER A 19 -16.85 -4.77 -18.19
C SER A 19 -15.54 -5.49 -18.49
N ALA A 20 -15.51 -6.30 -19.57
CA ALA A 20 -14.26 -6.92 -20.02
C ALA A 20 -13.25 -5.84 -20.45
N PRO A 21 -11.94 -5.96 -20.16
CA PRO A 21 -10.94 -5.11 -20.77
C PRO A 21 -10.98 -5.31 -22.30
N LEU A 22 -10.73 -4.24 -23.05
CA LEU A 22 -10.41 -4.36 -24.47
C LEU A 22 -9.12 -5.17 -24.57
N ASP A 23 -9.15 -6.22 -25.39
CA ASP A 23 -8.08 -7.20 -25.59
C ASP A 23 -6.78 -6.48 -26.01
N THR A 24 -5.92 -6.18 -25.07
CA THR A 24 -4.55 -5.67 -25.30
C THR A 24 -3.61 -6.85 -25.12
N GLY A 25 -3.24 -7.44 -26.25
CA GLY A 25 -2.57 -8.74 -26.38
C GLY A 25 -1.11 -8.84 -25.86
N ASP A 26 -0.82 -8.43 -24.62
CA ASP A 26 0.45 -8.68 -23.95
C ASP A 26 0.24 -9.53 -22.68
N ALA A 27 0.65 -10.77 -22.75
CA ALA A 27 0.48 -11.82 -21.73
C ALA A 27 1.40 -11.68 -20.49
N ALA A 28 1.83 -10.48 -20.14
CA ALA A 28 2.64 -10.25 -18.96
C ALA A 28 1.78 -9.66 -17.84
N ASP A 29 1.34 -10.50 -16.91
CA ASP A 29 0.63 -10.16 -15.67
C ASP A 29 -0.89 -9.94 -15.72
N GLU A 30 -1.64 -10.83 -16.41
CA GLU A 30 -3.12 -10.87 -16.37
C GLU A 30 -3.70 -10.73 -14.95
N ASN A 31 -3.03 -11.28 -13.95
CA ASN A 31 -3.44 -11.20 -12.55
C ASN A 31 -3.33 -9.78 -11.96
N THR A 32 -2.34 -9.00 -12.36
CA THR A 32 -2.13 -7.63 -11.85
C THR A 32 -3.11 -6.66 -12.49
N GLU A 33 -3.32 -6.78 -13.80
CA GLU A 33 -4.29 -5.97 -14.53
C GLU A 33 -5.72 -6.25 -14.07
N GLU A 34 -6.08 -7.51 -13.85
CA GLU A 34 -7.39 -7.89 -13.30
C GLU A 34 -7.62 -7.32 -11.91
N GLN A 35 -6.59 -7.29 -11.06
CA GLN A 35 -6.66 -6.67 -9.72
C GLN A 35 -6.87 -5.16 -9.80
N LEU A 36 -6.22 -4.47 -10.73
CA LEU A 36 -6.37 -3.01 -10.92
C LEU A 36 -7.77 -2.65 -11.41
N LEU A 37 -8.29 -3.37 -12.41
CA LEU A 37 -9.66 -3.17 -12.91
C LEU A 37 -10.71 -3.46 -11.83
N ALA A 38 -10.49 -4.48 -11.00
CA ALA A 38 -11.35 -4.75 -9.85
C ALA A 38 -11.33 -3.60 -8.86
N ALA A 39 -10.14 -3.08 -8.55
CA ALA A 39 -9.97 -1.97 -7.62
C ALA A 39 -10.61 -0.67 -8.13
N GLU A 40 -10.53 -0.38 -9.42
CA GLU A 40 -11.19 0.79 -10.02
C GLU A 40 -12.72 0.70 -9.96
N ALA A 41 -13.29 -0.47 -10.28
CA ALA A 41 -14.73 -0.70 -10.19
C ALA A 41 -15.24 -0.60 -8.74
N GLU A 42 -14.50 -1.21 -7.79
CA GLU A 42 -14.82 -1.13 -6.37
C GLU A 42 -14.69 0.31 -5.84
N ALA A 43 -13.67 1.06 -6.25
CA ALA A 43 -13.46 2.44 -5.85
C ALA A 43 -14.56 3.37 -6.38
N LEU A 44 -15.00 3.16 -7.63
CA LEU A 44 -16.08 3.93 -8.21
C LEU A 44 -17.41 3.69 -7.47
N PHE A 45 -17.73 2.43 -7.17
CA PHE A 45 -18.89 2.09 -6.38
C PHE A 45 -18.80 2.68 -4.96
N ALA A 46 -17.64 2.53 -4.32
CA ALA A 46 -17.37 3.07 -2.99
C ALA A 46 -17.55 4.59 -2.95
N ALA A 47 -17.19 5.32 -4.02
CA ALA A 47 -17.40 6.76 -4.12
C ALA A 47 -18.88 7.13 -3.98
N GLY A 48 -19.77 6.43 -4.68
CA GLY A 48 -21.22 6.60 -4.52
C GLY A 48 -21.67 6.33 -3.10
N ARG A 49 -21.24 5.19 -2.52
CA ARG A 49 -21.65 4.77 -1.18
C ARG A 49 -21.10 5.71 -0.08
N ILE A 50 -19.90 6.26 -0.25
CA ILE A 50 -19.35 7.26 0.66
C ILE A 50 -20.21 8.53 0.67
N ARG A 51 -20.66 9.02 -0.51
CA ARG A 51 -21.54 10.19 -0.57
C ARG A 51 -22.88 9.94 0.16
N GLU A 52 -23.44 8.75 0.01
CA GLU A 52 -24.66 8.37 0.74
C GLU A 52 -24.42 8.35 2.27
N LEU A 53 -23.30 7.73 2.70
CA LEU A 53 -22.91 7.70 4.12
C LEU A 53 -22.78 9.09 4.73
N LEU A 54 -22.26 10.07 4.01
CA LEU A 54 -22.13 11.44 4.51
C LEU A 54 -23.49 12.10 4.80
N CYS A 55 -24.57 11.61 4.18
CA CYS A 55 -25.94 12.02 4.44
C CYS A 55 -26.59 11.21 5.55
N GLU A 56 -26.03 10.06 5.94
CA GLU A 56 -26.52 9.23 7.04
C GLU A 56 -25.99 9.74 8.40
N SER A 57 -26.74 9.51 9.45
CA SER A 57 -26.32 9.81 10.83
C SER A 57 -26.09 8.52 11.62
N PHE A 58 -25.19 8.57 12.57
CA PHE A 58 -24.94 7.51 13.53
C PHE A 58 -24.72 8.08 14.94
N THR A 59 -24.85 7.24 15.94
CA THR A 59 -24.61 7.61 17.33
C THR A 59 -23.21 7.18 17.73
N ASP A 60 -22.35 8.13 18.06
CA ASP A 60 -20.98 7.86 18.48
C ASP A 60 -20.90 7.16 19.85
N ARG A 61 -19.70 6.73 20.25
CA ARG A 61 -19.47 6.06 21.54
C ARG A 61 -19.80 6.96 22.76
N LYS A 62 -19.88 8.27 22.56
CA LYS A 62 -20.24 9.24 23.60
C LYS A 62 -21.75 9.48 23.68
N GLY A 63 -22.53 8.85 22.80
CA GLY A 63 -23.98 9.01 22.73
C GLY A 63 -24.44 10.19 21.88
N ASN A 64 -23.55 10.88 21.16
CA ASN A 64 -23.91 11.99 20.27
C ASN A 64 -24.30 11.48 18.89
N THR A 65 -25.46 11.91 18.40
CA THR A 65 -25.89 11.62 17.02
C THR A 65 -25.34 12.69 16.09
N ARG A 66 -24.61 12.27 15.04
CA ARG A 66 -24.07 13.15 14.02
C ARG A 66 -23.93 12.44 12.68
N ASN A 67 -23.80 13.21 11.60
CA ASN A 67 -23.52 12.66 10.29
C ASN A 67 -22.09 12.12 10.20
N TYR A 68 -21.89 11.11 9.32
CA TYR A 68 -20.55 10.63 9.00
C TYR A 68 -19.71 11.73 8.39
N LYS A 69 -18.40 11.70 8.68
CA LYS A 69 -17.36 12.51 8.04
C LYS A 69 -16.42 11.57 7.28
N TYR A 70 -15.64 12.11 6.35
CA TYR A 70 -14.63 11.30 5.65
C TYR A 70 -13.67 10.59 6.60
N SER A 71 -13.30 11.23 7.71
CA SER A 71 -12.42 10.65 8.75
C SER A 71 -13.03 9.46 9.50
N ASP A 72 -14.35 9.27 9.46
CA ASP A 72 -15.05 8.14 10.06
C ASP A 72 -15.01 6.88 9.19
N ILE A 73 -14.63 7.04 7.93
CA ILE A 73 -14.67 5.98 6.90
C ILE A 73 -13.26 5.48 6.64
N VAL A 74 -13.09 4.16 6.71
CA VAL A 74 -11.84 3.50 6.36
C VAL A 74 -12.08 2.45 5.28
N ILE A 75 -11.16 2.39 4.32
CA ILE A 75 -11.11 1.34 3.32
C ILE A 75 -10.03 0.34 3.75
N LEU A 76 -10.41 -0.91 3.92
CA LEU A 76 -9.51 -2.00 4.26
C LEU A 76 -9.25 -2.88 3.04
N HIS A 77 -7.99 -3.19 2.80
CA HIS A 77 -7.57 -4.12 1.76
C HIS A 77 -6.49 -5.07 2.27
N SER A 78 -6.50 -6.34 1.83
CA SER A 78 -5.50 -7.33 2.25
C SER A 78 -4.09 -6.99 1.77
N SER A 79 -3.96 -6.46 0.56
CA SER A 79 -2.71 -6.01 -0.05
C SER A 79 -2.91 -4.66 -0.75
N PRO A 80 -2.90 -3.54 -0.02
CA PRO A 80 -3.17 -2.23 -0.60
C PRO A 80 -2.08 -1.75 -1.56
N LYS A 81 -0.84 -2.22 -1.45
CA LYS A 81 0.30 -1.74 -2.27
C LYS A 81 0.00 -1.75 -3.78
N ASN A 82 -0.62 -2.80 -4.28
CA ASN A 82 -0.85 -2.98 -5.71
C ASN A 82 -2.07 -2.21 -6.24
N VAL A 83 -3.01 -1.87 -5.38
CA VAL A 83 -4.32 -1.30 -5.77
C VAL A 83 -4.53 0.12 -5.26
N ALA A 84 -3.67 0.60 -4.35
CA ALA A 84 -3.86 1.90 -3.71
C ALA A 84 -3.85 3.06 -4.70
N GLU A 85 -3.02 3.01 -5.73
CA GLU A 85 -2.97 4.06 -6.75
C GLU A 85 -4.31 4.13 -7.50
N ALA A 86 -4.90 2.98 -7.87
CA ALA A 86 -6.20 2.91 -8.52
C ALA A 86 -7.31 3.48 -7.62
N TRP A 87 -7.33 3.10 -6.34
CA TRP A 87 -8.27 3.62 -5.35
C TRP A 87 -8.13 5.14 -5.16
N VAL A 88 -6.90 5.63 -4.93
CA VAL A 88 -6.65 7.06 -4.73
C VAL A 88 -7.02 7.86 -5.96
N ARG A 89 -6.58 7.43 -7.14
CA ARG A 89 -6.90 8.09 -8.42
C ARG A 89 -8.40 8.17 -8.64
N THR A 90 -9.12 7.06 -8.48
CA THR A 90 -10.56 7.01 -8.73
C THR A 90 -11.34 7.86 -7.73
N LEU A 91 -11.07 7.73 -6.42
CA LEU A 91 -11.75 8.54 -5.40
C LEU A 91 -11.45 10.03 -5.52
N SER A 92 -10.20 10.41 -5.86
CA SER A 92 -9.84 11.81 -6.09
C SER A 92 -10.54 12.40 -7.30
N ARG A 93 -10.68 11.63 -8.39
CA ARG A 93 -11.49 12.06 -9.57
C ARG A 93 -12.95 12.28 -9.22
N GLU A 94 -13.47 11.51 -8.28
CA GLU A 94 -14.83 11.65 -7.74
C GLU A 94 -14.94 12.74 -6.65
N GLY A 95 -13.89 13.51 -6.40
CA GLY A 95 -13.87 14.61 -5.43
C GLY A 95 -13.84 14.16 -3.96
N ILE A 96 -13.52 12.91 -3.67
CA ILE A 96 -13.42 12.37 -2.32
C ILE A 96 -11.98 12.47 -1.83
N PRO A 97 -11.73 13.22 -0.74
CA PRO A 97 -10.41 13.32 -0.16
C PRO A 97 -10.00 11.97 0.45
N VAL A 98 -8.95 11.36 -0.09
CA VAL A 98 -8.46 10.04 0.32
C VAL A 98 -6.98 10.09 0.65
N TYR A 99 -6.60 9.37 1.69
CA TYR A 99 -5.22 9.15 2.08
C TYR A 99 -4.94 7.64 2.16
N ALA A 100 -3.97 7.16 1.37
CA ALA A 100 -3.53 5.78 1.43
C ALA A 100 -2.33 5.65 2.36
N GLU A 101 -2.52 4.93 3.47
CA GLU A 101 -1.45 4.60 4.42
C GLU A 101 -0.68 3.37 3.94
N LEU A 102 0.16 3.58 2.92
CA LEU A 102 1.00 2.53 2.36
C LEU A 102 2.25 2.36 3.22
N THR A 103 2.38 1.22 3.90
CA THR A 103 3.67 0.80 4.46
C THR A 103 4.63 0.56 3.29
N GLY A 104 5.61 1.44 3.13
CA GLY A 104 6.66 1.36 2.13
C GLY A 104 6.43 2.20 0.87
N GLY A 105 5.21 2.65 0.51
CA GLY A 105 4.98 3.35 -0.75
C GLY A 105 5.66 4.73 -0.83
N TYR A 106 5.35 5.61 0.10
CA TYR A 106 5.90 6.97 0.13
C TYR A 106 7.39 7.00 0.48
N PHE A 107 7.78 6.32 1.57
CA PHE A 107 9.18 6.28 2.01
C PHE A 107 10.08 5.38 1.18
N ASP A 108 9.50 4.44 0.39
CA ASP A 108 10.23 3.60 -0.54
C ASP A 108 10.28 4.21 -1.96
N ALA A 109 9.52 5.29 -2.19
CA ALA A 109 9.57 6.04 -3.44
C ALA A 109 10.98 6.61 -3.66
N ILE A 110 11.58 6.30 -4.81
CA ILE A 110 12.97 6.62 -5.09
C ILE A 110 13.24 8.13 -5.04
N GLU A 111 12.28 8.94 -5.49
CA GLU A 111 12.35 10.42 -5.45
C GLU A 111 12.40 10.94 -4.01
N VAL A 112 11.64 10.33 -3.09
CA VAL A 112 11.64 10.70 -1.67
C VAL A 112 12.94 10.28 -1.01
N GLN A 113 13.42 9.06 -1.29
CA GLN A 113 14.68 8.57 -0.75
C GLN A 113 15.87 9.40 -1.20
N ILE A 114 15.96 9.74 -2.51
CA ILE A 114 17.04 10.58 -3.03
C ILE A 114 17.02 11.95 -2.34
N PHE A 115 15.84 12.53 -2.14
CA PHE A 115 15.73 13.85 -1.53
C PHE A 115 16.02 13.83 -0.03
N LEU A 116 15.58 12.80 0.71
CA LEU A 116 15.97 12.60 2.10
C LEU A 116 17.47 12.35 2.24
N ASN A 117 18.11 11.62 1.31
CA ASN A 117 19.55 11.46 1.27
C ASN A 117 20.27 12.77 0.97
N LEU A 118 19.71 13.64 0.11
CA LEU A 118 20.24 14.99 -0.10
C LEU A 118 20.25 15.80 1.19
N LEU A 119 19.14 15.82 1.92
CA LEU A 119 19.08 16.48 3.23
C LEU A 119 20.06 15.87 4.24
N ALA A 120 20.24 14.54 4.22
CA ALA A 120 21.17 13.85 5.09
C ALA A 120 22.64 14.26 4.84
N ILE A 121 23.06 14.43 3.58
CA ILE A 121 24.44 14.89 3.27
C ILE A 121 24.62 16.39 3.49
N ILE A 122 23.56 17.17 3.45
CA ILE A 122 23.60 18.59 3.86
C ILE A 122 23.84 18.68 5.37
N ASP A 123 23.15 17.88 6.19
CA ASP A 123 23.39 17.78 7.64
C ASP A 123 24.81 17.22 7.92
N ASN A 124 25.13 16.07 7.33
CA ASN A 124 26.42 15.40 7.51
C ASN A 124 26.88 14.70 6.24
N PRO A 125 27.89 15.22 5.51
CA PRO A 125 28.39 14.65 4.26
C PRO A 125 29.24 13.38 4.45
N LEU A 126 29.57 13.01 5.68
CA LEU A 126 30.40 11.84 6.01
C LEU A 126 29.58 10.53 6.05
N GLN A 127 28.48 10.47 5.33
CA GLN A 127 27.60 9.30 5.22
C GLN A 127 27.71 8.74 3.81
N ASP A 128 28.42 7.63 3.63
CA ASP A 128 28.74 7.08 2.31
C ASP A 128 27.49 6.68 1.50
N ILE A 129 26.51 5.99 2.13
CA ILE A 129 25.30 5.51 1.44
C ILE A 129 24.44 6.69 0.92
N PRO A 130 24.08 7.69 1.74
CA PRO A 130 23.38 8.88 1.27
C PRO A 130 24.16 9.63 0.19
N LEU A 131 25.48 9.81 0.38
CA LEU A 131 26.33 10.54 -0.57
C LEU A 131 26.36 9.85 -1.93
N ILE A 132 26.64 8.55 -1.99
CA ILE A 132 26.66 7.78 -3.23
C ILE A 132 25.30 7.78 -3.91
N SER A 133 24.20 7.67 -3.12
CA SER A 133 22.84 7.75 -3.63
C SER A 133 22.58 9.08 -4.37
N VAL A 134 22.94 10.20 -3.76
CA VAL A 134 22.76 11.53 -4.36
C VAL A 134 23.69 11.72 -5.57
N LEU A 135 24.96 11.32 -5.48
CA LEU A 135 25.90 11.41 -6.60
C LEU A 135 25.40 10.62 -7.82
N ARG A 136 24.85 9.42 -7.61
CA ARG A 136 24.32 8.57 -8.69
C ARG A 136 23.00 9.07 -9.25
N SER A 137 22.27 9.88 -8.50
CA SER A 137 20.99 10.46 -8.93
C SER A 137 21.18 11.58 -9.97
N PRO A 138 20.10 12.06 -10.61
CA PRO A 138 20.14 13.22 -11.49
C PRO A 138 20.69 14.49 -10.84
N ILE A 139 20.59 14.61 -9.51
CA ILE A 139 21.13 15.74 -8.74
C ILE A 139 22.67 15.79 -8.82
N GLY A 140 23.32 14.65 -8.65
CA GLY A 140 24.79 14.53 -8.79
C GLY A 140 25.24 14.29 -10.23
N GLY A 141 24.50 13.44 -10.96
CA GLY A 141 24.74 13.13 -12.36
C GLY A 141 25.98 12.24 -12.62
N PHE A 142 26.52 11.56 -11.60
CA PHE A 142 27.68 10.68 -11.78
C PHE A 142 27.27 9.31 -12.33
N SER A 143 28.05 8.76 -13.23
CA SER A 143 27.93 7.38 -13.67
C SER A 143 28.52 6.41 -12.64
N THR A 144 28.15 5.13 -12.77
CA THR A 144 28.72 4.08 -11.89
C THR A 144 30.23 3.98 -12.07
N GLU A 145 30.71 4.08 -13.31
CA GLU A 145 32.12 4.03 -13.66
C GLU A 145 32.91 5.20 -13.06
N GLU A 146 32.35 6.41 -13.10
CA GLU A 146 32.94 7.60 -12.50
C GLU A 146 33.08 7.44 -10.97
N LEU A 147 32.05 6.89 -10.28
CA LEU A 147 32.10 6.63 -8.84
C LEU A 147 33.14 5.54 -8.50
N ILE A 148 33.23 4.48 -9.31
CA ILE A 148 34.26 3.43 -9.15
C ILE A 148 35.64 4.03 -9.31
N THR A 149 35.88 4.90 -10.31
CA THR A 149 37.16 5.56 -10.55
C THR A 149 37.58 6.40 -9.35
N LEU A 150 36.66 7.23 -8.82
CA LEU A 150 36.94 8.02 -7.62
C LEU A 150 37.33 7.13 -6.43
N ARG A 151 36.62 5.99 -6.24
CA ARG A 151 36.93 5.06 -5.15
C ARG A 151 38.17 4.26 -5.35
N ALA A 152 38.48 3.86 -6.59
CA ALA A 152 39.72 3.13 -6.94
C ALA A 152 40.96 3.94 -6.67
N ASP A 153 40.86 5.24 -6.88
CA ASP A 153 41.94 6.22 -6.68
C ASP A 153 42.19 6.56 -5.20
N CYS A 154 41.18 6.39 -4.35
CA CYS A 154 41.24 6.59 -2.90
C CYS A 154 40.51 5.45 -2.21
N ARG A 155 41.18 4.32 -1.96
CA ARG A 155 40.59 3.07 -1.49
C ARG A 155 40.21 3.06 -0.01
N GLU A 156 40.89 3.86 0.79
CA GLU A 156 40.69 3.94 2.24
C GLU A 156 39.87 5.17 2.64
N GLY A 157 39.29 5.15 3.81
CA GLY A 157 38.51 6.27 4.36
C GLY A 157 37.08 6.37 3.80
N LEU A 158 36.43 7.48 4.06
CA LEU A 158 35.05 7.77 3.64
C LEU A 158 34.99 8.18 2.17
N PHE A 159 33.84 7.92 1.51
CA PHE A 159 33.67 8.29 0.09
C PHE A 159 33.77 9.81 -0.13
N TYR A 160 33.41 10.61 0.86
CA TYR A 160 33.57 12.06 0.83
C TYR A 160 35.03 12.49 0.67
N GLU A 161 35.98 11.77 1.27
CA GLU A 161 37.43 12.02 1.11
C GLU A 161 37.88 11.65 -0.28
N ALA A 162 37.39 10.53 -0.83
CA ALA A 162 37.67 10.14 -2.20
C ALA A 162 37.13 11.19 -3.21
N LEU A 163 35.94 11.72 -2.96
CA LEU A 163 35.36 12.78 -3.80
C LEU A 163 36.21 14.08 -3.76
N LYS A 164 36.73 14.47 -2.57
CA LYS A 164 37.61 15.62 -2.43
C LYS A 164 38.95 15.41 -3.16
N ALA A 165 39.57 14.26 -2.93
CA ALA A 165 40.82 13.93 -3.61
C ALA A 165 40.69 13.88 -5.14
N GLY A 166 39.50 13.42 -5.61
CA GLY A 166 39.16 13.46 -7.02
C GLY A 166 38.99 14.89 -7.55
N ALA A 167 38.39 15.78 -6.76
CA ALA A 167 38.13 17.17 -7.13
C ALA A 167 39.43 18.00 -7.30
N ASP A 168 40.50 17.62 -6.60
CA ASP A 168 41.82 18.30 -6.68
C ASP A 168 42.57 17.96 -7.97
N ARG A 169 42.04 17.06 -8.82
CA ARG A 169 42.67 16.66 -10.09
C ARG A 169 42.16 17.49 -11.25
N ASP A 170 43.07 17.90 -12.12
CA ASP A 170 42.72 18.59 -13.38
C ASP A 170 42.24 17.60 -14.44
N THR A 171 41.04 17.03 -14.21
CA THR A 171 40.37 16.10 -15.10
C THR A 171 38.89 16.46 -15.23
N PRO A 172 38.21 16.05 -16.32
CA PRO A 172 36.75 16.28 -16.43
C PRO A 172 35.98 15.74 -15.22
N LEU A 173 36.37 14.59 -14.67
CA LEU A 173 35.78 14.00 -13.48
C LEU A 173 36.10 14.84 -12.22
N GLY A 174 37.32 15.36 -12.12
CA GLY A 174 37.73 16.24 -11.03
C GLY A 174 36.93 17.54 -11.03
N HIS A 175 36.78 18.19 -12.19
CA HIS A 175 35.95 19.38 -12.32
C HIS A 175 34.46 19.12 -11.94
N LYS A 176 33.93 17.96 -12.35
CA LYS A 176 32.57 17.53 -11.97
C LYS A 176 32.42 17.33 -10.44
N ALA A 177 33.43 16.68 -9.82
CA ALA A 177 33.46 16.47 -8.38
C ALA A 177 33.58 17.80 -7.62
N GLY A 178 34.42 18.70 -8.05
CA GLY A 178 34.56 20.06 -7.50
C GLY A 178 33.30 20.88 -7.62
N GLY A 179 32.65 20.82 -8.78
CA GLY A 179 31.36 21.47 -9.00
C GLY A 179 30.27 20.98 -8.03
N PHE A 180 30.20 19.66 -7.81
CA PHE A 180 29.25 19.09 -6.83
C PHE A 180 29.59 19.51 -5.40
N LEU A 181 30.84 19.44 -4.98
CA LEU A 181 31.30 19.88 -3.67
C LEU A 181 31.00 21.37 -3.43
N GLY A 182 31.17 22.22 -4.46
CA GLY A 182 30.81 23.63 -4.40
C GLY A 182 29.31 23.86 -4.15
N ARG A 183 28.44 23.10 -4.85
CA ARG A 183 26.99 23.13 -4.59
C ARG A 183 26.66 22.64 -3.18
N LEU A 184 27.23 21.53 -2.75
CA LEU A 184 27.01 20.97 -1.42
C LEU A 184 27.41 21.97 -0.32
N LYS A 185 28.57 22.63 -0.47
CA LYS A 185 29.00 23.68 0.48
C LYS A 185 28.00 24.82 0.56
N ARG A 186 27.47 25.28 -0.57
CA ARG A 186 26.43 26.34 -0.62
C ARG A 186 25.14 25.88 0.04
N TRP A 187 24.65 24.67 -0.27
CA TRP A 187 23.43 24.13 0.34
C TRP A 187 23.56 23.97 1.86
N ARG A 188 24.73 23.57 2.36
CA ARG A 188 25.00 23.47 3.79
C ARG A 188 24.92 24.83 4.48
N ALA A 189 25.51 25.87 3.89
CA ALA A 189 25.40 27.23 4.42
C ALA A 189 23.94 27.73 4.43
N GLN A 190 23.16 27.40 3.40
CA GLN A 190 21.75 27.74 3.32
C GLN A 190 20.91 26.95 4.33
N GLY A 191 21.26 25.68 4.61
CA GLY A 191 20.60 24.84 5.62
C GLY A 191 20.72 25.35 7.06
N GLU A 192 21.68 26.25 7.33
CA GLU A 192 21.81 26.94 8.62
C GLU A 192 20.91 28.20 8.71
N LEU A 193 20.48 28.75 7.58
CA LEU A 193 19.75 30.03 7.50
C LEU A 193 18.25 29.85 7.28
N TYR A 194 17.85 28.86 6.47
CA TYR A 194 16.45 28.63 6.12
C TYR A 194 15.77 27.63 7.05
N ASP A 195 14.45 27.79 7.18
CA ASP A 195 13.67 26.72 7.76
C ASP A 195 13.63 25.50 6.80
N ILE A 196 13.20 24.34 7.31
CA ILE A 196 13.23 23.11 6.55
C ILE A 196 12.30 23.15 5.32
N THR A 197 11.20 23.88 5.38
CA THR A 197 10.22 24.01 4.27
C THR A 197 10.80 24.88 3.16
N GLU A 198 11.39 26.01 3.52
CA GLU A 198 12.06 26.93 2.62
C GLU A 198 13.29 26.27 1.97
N LEU A 199 14.08 25.54 2.77
CA LEU A 199 15.23 24.79 2.30
C LEU A 199 14.85 23.75 1.26
N ILE A 200 13.80 22.95 1.51
CA ILE A 200 13.32 21.92 0.57
C ILE A 200 12.86 22.57 -0.74
N ALA A 201 12.06 23.64 -0.66
CA ALA A 201 11.58 24.34 -1.84
C ALA A 201 12.74 24.89 -2.70
N MET A 202 13.72 25.53 -2.07
CA MET A 202 14.92 26.06 -2.72
C MET A 202 15.76 24.95 -3.35
N LEU A 203 15.95 23.81 -2.65
CA LEU A 203 16.70 22.67 -3.18
C LEU A 203 16.00 22.01 -4.40
N LEU A 204 14.67 21.93 -4.41
CA LEU A 204 13.91 21.43 -5.55
C LEU A 204 14.08 22.33 -6.77
N GLU A 205 14.06 23.64 -6.56
CA GLU A 205 14.29 24.64 -7.62
C GLU A 205 15.74 24.60 -8.14
N ASP A 206 16.76 24.67 -7.25
CA ASP A 206 18.18 24.69 -7.61
C ASP A 206 18.65 23.41 -8.32
N THR A 207 18.06 22.28 -7.97
CA THR A 207 18.38 20.97 -8.59
C THR A 207 17.55 20.65 -9.82
N GLY A 208 16.42 21.31 -10.04
CA GLY A 208 15.45 20.95 -11.08
C GLY A 208 14.83 19.54 -10.91
N PHE A 209 14.97 18.95 -9.72
CA PHE A 209 14.62 17.55 -9.48
C PHE A 209 13.13 17.27 -9.65
N GLU A 210 12.26 18.23 -9.28
CA GLU A 210 10.81 18.12 -9.47
C GLU A 210 10.44 17.99 -10.97
N ASN A 211 11.08 18.79 -11.84
CA ASN A 211 10.85 18.72 -13.28
C ASN A 211 11.32 17.39 -13.86
N TYR A 212 12.48 16.91 -13.39
CA TYR A 212 13.00 15.61 -13.81
C TYR A 212 12.03 14.46 -13.45
N VAL A 213 11.58 14.36 -12.19
CA VAL A 213 10.71 13.25 -11.77
C VAL A 213 9.33 13.33 -12.40
N SER A 214 8.85 14.55 -12.70
CA SER A 214 7.57 14.77 -13.39
C SER A 214 7.59 14.27 -14.83
N ALA A 215 8.74 14.22 -15.48
CA ALA A 215 8.92 13.71 -16.84
C ALA A 215 9.04 12.17 -16.91
N LEU A 216 9.20 11.48 -15.76
CA LEU A 216 9.32 10.03 -15.71
C LEU A 216 7.94 9.34 -15.79
N PRO A 217 7.89 8.03 -16.14
CA PRO A 217 6.66 7.24 -16.01
C PRO A 217 6.08 7.36 -14.59
N GLY A 218 4.77 7.65 -14.47
CA GLY A 218 4.12 7.93 -13.19
C GLY A 218 4.49 9.30 -12.60
N GLY A 219 4.95 10.26 -13.40
CA GLY A 219 5.46 11.57 -12.98
C GLY A 219 4.49 12.36 -12.10
N GLN A 220 3.19 12.28 -12.36
CA GLN A 220 2.17 12.94 -11.52
C GLN A 220 2.18 12.39 -10.08
N SER A 221 2.31 11.07 -9.92
CA SER A 221 2.40 10.41 -8.60
C SER A 221 3.71 10.78 -7.89
N ARG A 222 4.81 10.82 -8.64
CA ARG A 222 6.14 11.21 -8.11
C ARG A 222 6.18 12.66 -7.65
N ARG A 223 5.58 13.55 -8.43
CA ARG A 223 5.41 14.96 -8.04
C ARG A 223 4.58 15.09 -6.77
N ALA A 224 3.45 14.38 -6.67
CA ALA A 224 2.62 14.34 -5.47
C ALA A 224 3.41 13.86 -4.22
N ASN A 225 4.37 12.93 -4.39
CA ASN A 225 5.25 12.50 -3.30
C ASN A 225 6.19 13.63 -2.84
N LEU A 226 6.73 14.44 -3.74
CA LEU A 226 7.55 15.61 -3.37
C LEU A 226 6.71 16.73 -2.73
N GLU A 227 5.51 16.97 -3.22
CA GLU A 227 4.55 17.90 -2.59
C GLU A 227 4.18 17.45 -1.17
N ALA A 228 4.01 16.14 -0.96
CA ALA A 228 3.80 15.56 0.37
C ALA A 228 5.04 15.74 1.28
N LEU A 229 6.26 15.71 0.74
CA LEU A 229 7.49 15.98 1.49
C LEU A 229 7.51 17.43 2.01
N ILE A 230 7.18 18.40 1.16
CA ILE A 230 7.06 19.82 1.53
C ILE A 230 5.98 20.00 2.62
N LYS A 231 4.84 19.35 2.46
CA LYS A 231 3.76 19.41 3.47
C LYS A 231 4.19 18.84 4.80
N ASN A 232 4.91 17.71 4.82
CA ASN A 232 5.47 17.13 6.05
C ASN A 232 6.52 18.05 6.68
N ALA A 233 7.31 18.77 5.89
CA ALA A 233 8.24 19.76 6.38
C ALA A 233 7.51 20.93 7.06
N GLY A 234 6.43 21.46 6.47
CA GLY A 234 5.59 22.49 7.07
C GLY A 234 4.95 22.06 8.39
N ILE A 235 4.53 20.80 8.50
CA ILE A 235 4.02 20.24 9.75
C ILE A 235 5.13 20.19 10.81
N TYR A 236 6.34 19.77 10.43
CA TYR A 236 7.48 19.71 11.34
C TYR A 236 7.96 21.09 11.78
N SER A 237 8.01 22.09 10.90
CA SER A 237 8.44 23.47 11.21
C SER A 237 7.64 24.10 12.36
N ASN A 238 6.40 23.68 12.56
CA ASN A 238 5.57 24.13 13.68
C ASN A 238 5.99 23.54 15.05
N SER A 239 6.79 22.46 15.06
CA SER A 239 7.10 21.69 16.27
C SER A 239 8.58 21.44 16.52
N GLY A 240 9.45 21.77 15.57
CA GLY A 240 10.87 21.48 15.65
C GLY A 240 11.73 22.34 14.72
N HIS A 241 13.05 22.26 14.88
CA HIS A 241 14.00 23.05 14.09
C HIS A 241 15.14 22.18 13.56
N GLY A 242 15.62 22.52 12.35
CA GLY A 242 16.80 21.98 11.73
C GLY A 242 16.62 20.66 10.99
N ILE A 243 17.54 20.39 10.05
CA ILE A 243 17.51 19.25 9.13
C ILE A 243 17.53 17.91 9.87
N ARG A 244 18.40 17.76 10.87
CA ARG A 244 18.55 16.52 11.65
C ARG A 244 17.27 16.14 12.38
N GLY A 245 16.57 17.12 12.95
CA GLY A 245 15.28 16.89 13.61
C GLY A 245 14.21 16.42 12.62
N PHE A 246 14.15 17.04 11.45
CA PHE A 246 13.25 16.62 10.36
C PHE A 246 13.54 15.20 9.87
N LEU A 247 14.79 14.86 9.66
CA LEU A 247 15.16 13.48 9.26
C LEU A 247 14.72 12.42 10.28
N ARG A 248 14.90 12.72 11.58
CA ARG A 248 14.40 11.85 12.65
C ARG A 248 12.86 11.77 12.69
N PHE A 249 12.18 12.89 12.44
CA PHE A 249 10.72 12.91 12.31
C PHE A 249 10.25 12.01 11.17
N MET A 250 10.89 12.09 10.00
CA MET A 250 10.58 11.25 8.85
C MET A 250 10.88 9.77 9.11
N GLU A 251 11.96 9.45 9.81
CA GLU A 251 12.31 8.07 10.17
C GLU A 251 11.31 7.47 11.18
N LYS A 252 10.86 8.24 12.15
CA LYS A 252 9.77 7.82 13.06
C LYS A 252 8.46 7.61 12.31
N ALA A 253 8.12 8.48 11.38
CA ALA A 253 6.94 8.31 10.53
C ALA A 253 7.05 7.04 9.65
N ARG A 254 8.25 6.71 9.17
CA ARG A 254 8.54 5.48 8.41
C ARG A 254 8.38 4.22 9.26
N SER A 255 8.83 4.24 10.51
CA SER A 255 8.76 3.07 11.42
C SER A 255 7.37 2.79 11.98
N GLY A 256 6.38 3.64 11.68
CA GLY A 256 4.99 3.46 12.14
C GLY A 256 4.77 3.92 13.59
N ASP A 257 5.74 4.59 14.19
CA ASP A 257 5.55 5.25 15.48
C ASP A 257 4.59 6.44 15.32
N SER A 258 3.53 6.45 16.11
CA SER A 258 2.25 7.13 15.96
C SER A 258 2.24 8.68 15.83
N LEU A 259 3.37 9.35 15.81
CA LEU A 259 3.42 10.82 15.75
C LEU A 259 3.12 11.41 14.37
N GLY A 260 3.52 10.73 13.27
CA GLY A 260 3.16 11.14 11.92
C GLY A 260 1.72 10.73 11.54
N ALA A 261 1.27 9.56 12.00
CA ALA A 261 -0.10 9.08 11.79
C ALA A 261 -1.16 9.90 12.54
N ALA A 262 -0.82 10.45 13.71
CA ALA A 262 -1.75 11.23 14.53
C ALA A 262 -2.13 12.60 13.89
N GLN A 263 -1.23 13.22 13.13
CA GLN A 263 -1.51 14.48 12.45
C GLN A 263 -2.30 14.32 11.17
N ILE A 264 -2.10 13.20 10.44
CA ILE A 264 -2.92 12.83 9.29
C ILE A 264 -4.29 12.33 9.74
N ALA A 265 -4.37 11.69 10.90
CA ALA A 265 -5.64 11.26 11.52
C ALA A 265 -6.58 12.44 11.89
N SER A 266 -6.06 13.66 12.02
CA SER A 266 -6.87 14.87 12.25
C SER A 266 -7.46 15.46 10.96
N ALA A 267 -6.99 15.07 9.78
CA ALA A 267 -7.53 15.53 8.51
C ALA A 267 -8.85 14.80 8.22
N ASN A 268 -9.85 15.55 7.72
CA ASN A 268 -11.14 14.95 7.32
C ASN A 268 -11.00 14.26 5.95
N VAL A 269 -10.37 13.09 5.91
CA VAL A 269 -10.09 12.29 4.70
C VAL A 269 -10.45 10.83 4.93
N VAL A 270 -10.89 10.15 3.87
CA VAL A 270 -11.05 8.69 3.86
C VAL A 270 -9.67 8.03 3.93
N ARG A 271 -9.49 7.04 4.79
CA ARG A 271 -8.20 6.34 4.91
C ARG A 271 -8.25 4.99 4.22
N LEU A 272 -7.26 4.71 3.37
CA LEU A 272 -7.01 3.39 2.81
C LEU A 272 -5.82 2.75 3.54
N ILE A 273 -6.08 1.69 4.30
CA ILE A 273 -5.06 1.01 5.10
C ILE A 273 -5.10 -0.51 4.89
N SER A 274 -4.03 -1.21 5.25
CA SER A 274 -4.05 -2.67 5.24
C SER A 274 -4.83 -3.22 6.43
N ILE A 275 -5.44 -4.41 6.24
CA ILE A 275 -6.15 -5.10 7.32
C ILE A 275 -5.22 -5.33 8.53
N HIS A 276 -3.93 -5.62 8.30
CA HIS A 276 -2.94 -5.81 9.38
C HIS A 276 -2.78 -4.55 10.24
N LYS A 277 -2.71 -3.37 9.63
CA LYS A 277 -2.59 -2.09 10.34
C LYS A 277 -3.87 -1.70 11.10
N SER A 278 -5.02 -2.23 10.70
CA SER A 278 -6.28 -1.99 11.38
C SER A 278 -6.43 -2.76 12.68
N LYS A 279 -5.53 -3.70 12.98
CA LYS A 279 -5.58 -4.52 14.20
C LYS A 279 -5.52 -3.63 15.45
N GLY A 280 -6.52 -3.77 16.33
CA GLY A 280 -6.64 -2.96 17.56
C GLY A 280 -7.34 -1.60 17.35
N LEU A 281 -7.59 -1.19 16.12
CA LEU A 281 -8.37 0.02 15.81
C LEU A 281 -9.84 -0.34 15.56
N GLU A 282 -10.72 0.63 15.69
CA GLU A 282 -12.14 0.53 15.33
C GLU A 282 -12.58 1.79 14.61
N PHE A 283 -13.50 1.64 13.65
CA PHE A 283 -13.95 2.73 12.81
C PHE A 283 -15.47 2.72 12.69
N PRO A 284 -16.12 3.90 12.65
CA PRO A 284 -17.58 3.96 12.48
C PRO A 284 -18.05 3.26 11.20
N ALA A 285 -17.40 3.47 10.07
CA ALA A 285 -17.71 2.80 8.82
C ALA A 285 -16.45 2.17 8.20
N VAL A 286 -16.58 0.91 7.78
CA VAL A 286 -15.52 0.14 7.12
C VAL A 286 -15.99 -0.31 5.76
N ILE A 287 -15.23 0.01 4.72
CA ILE A 287 -15.38 -0.51 3.37
C ILE A 287 -14.29 -1.57 3.18
N LEU A 288 -14.67 -2.81 2.94
CA LEU A 288 -13.75 -3.93 2.75
C LEU A 288 -13.70 -4.29 1.26
N GLY A 289 -12.60 -3.96 0.60
CA GLY A 289 -12.37 -4.22 -0.83
C GLY A 289 -11.54 -5.46 -1.09
N GLY A 290 -11.54 -5.90 -2.36
CA GLY A 290 -10.71 -7.00 -2.84
C GLY A 290 -11.16 -8.39 -2.40
N LEU A 291 -12.43 -8.57 -2.05
CA LEU A 291 -12.94 -9.85 -1.58
C LEU A 291 -13.01 -10.92 -2.69
N SER A 292 -13.11 -10.50 -3.94
CA SER A 292 -13.14 -11.36 -5.14
C SER A 292 -11.75 -11.66 -5.72
N VAL A 293 -10.70 -11.06 -5.18
CA VAL A 293 -9.33 -11.24 -5.67
C VAL A 293 -8.78 -12.60 -5.24
N ASN A 294 -8.21 -13.34 -6.20
CA ASN A 294 -7.61 -14.64 -5.94
C ASN A 294 -6.40 -14.55 -5.01
N PHE A 295 -6.30 -15.51 -4.10
CA PHE A 295 -5.14 -15.64 -3.24
C PHE A 295 -3.89 -16.00 -4.04
N ASN A 296 -2.76 -15.40 -3.67
CA ASN A 296 -1.48 -15.75 -4.29
C ASN A 296 -1.09 -17.18 -3.89
N LYS A 297 -0.85 -18.03 -4.91
CA LYS A 297 -0.49 -19.45 -4.74
C LYS A 297 1.01 -19.71 -4.96
N LYS A 298 1.86 -18.66 -4.98
CA LYS A 298 3.31 -18.81 -5.23
C LYS A 298 3.97 -19.80 -4.29
N SER A 299 3.61 -19.81 -3.01
CA SER A 299 4.12 -20.77 -2.02
C SER A 299 3.85 -22.22 -2.40
N ARG A 300 2.68 -22.50 -2.98
CA ARG A 300 2.28 -23.86 -3.42
C ARG A 300 2.91 -24.26 -4.75
N SER A 301 3.17 -23.32 -5.64
CA SER A 301 3.72 -23.56 -6.98
C SER A 301 5.24 -23.54 -7.05
N SER A 302 5.93 -23.08 -5.99
CA SER A 302 7.39 -22.98 -5.93
C SER A 302 8.08 -24.31 -6.18
N VAL A 303 9.28 -24.27 -6.77
CA VAL A 303 10.14 -25.45 -6.97
C VAL A 303 10.73 -25.94 -5.65
N LEU A 304 11.03 -25.00 -4.77
CA LEU A 304 11.55 -25.21 -3.42
C LEU A 304 10.51 -24.73 -2.41
N VAL A 305 10.15 -25.59 -1.48
CA VAL A 305 9.31 -25.27 -0.33
C VAL A 305 10.04 -25.59 0.97
N LEU A 306 9.88 -24.72 1.97
CA LEU A 306 10.56 -24.84 3.27
C LEU A 306 9.53 -24.85 4.39
N ASP A 307 9.60 -25.82 5.29
CA ASP A 307 8.81 -25.86 6.52
C ASP A 307 9.71 -26.13 7.71
N SER A 308 9.52 -25.39 8.80
CA SER A 308 10.37 -25.46 9.99
C SER A 308 10.38 -26.83 10.68
N SER A 309 9.35 -27.65 10.47
CA SER A 309 9.23 -28.98 11.10
C SER A 309 9.40 -30.15 10.12
N LEU A 310 9.08 -29.95 8.85
CA LEU A 310 9.21 -30.99 7.80
C LEU A 310 10.48 -30.80 6.95
N GLY A 311 11.20 -29.68 7.08
CA GLY A 311 12.43 -29.42 6.35
C GLY A 311 12.21 -28.89 4.96
N ILE A 312 12.92 -29.43 3.96
CA ILE A 312 13.02 -28.93 2.58
C ILE A 312 12.33 -29.87 1.61
N GLY A 313 11.38 -29.35 0.84
CA GLY A 313 10.75 -30.07 -0.28
C GLY A 313 11.18 -29.49 -1.62
N LEU A 314 11.70 -30.33 -2.52
CA LEU A 314 12.07 -29.98 -3.88
C LEU A 314 11.18 -30.72 -4.88
N LYS A 315 10.80 -30.06 -5.99
CA LYS A 315 10.23 -30.77 -7.15
C LYS A 315 11.31 -31.62 -7.81
N ALA A 316 10.98 -32.85 -8.18
CA ALA A 316 11.91 -33.71 -8.88
C ALA A 316 12.15 -33.18 -10.30
N ALA A 317 13.43 -33.14 -10.72
CA ALA A 317 13.78 -32.80 -12.09
C ALA A 317 13.83 -34.12 -12.94
N ARG A 318 13.09 -34.15 -14.04
CA ARG A 318 13.13 -35.24 -14.99
C ARG A 318 13.28 -34.68 -16.41
N GLY A 319 14.54 -34.60 -16.86
CA GLY A 319 14.87 -33.89 -18.11
C GLY A 319 14.54 -32.41 -18.00
N SER A 320 13.77 -31.87 -18.94
CA SER A 320 13.30 -30.48 -18.93
C SER A 320 12.04 -30.25 -18.08
N SER A 321 11.38 -31.31 -17.60
CA SER A 321 10.15 -31.21 -16.79
C SER A 321 10.45 -31.28 -15.30
N ARG A 322 9.58 -30.64 -14.51
CA ARG A 322 9.62 -30.65 -13.04
C ARG A 322 8.40 -31.38 -12.54
N GLU A 323 8.60 -32.53 -11.92
CA GLU A 323 7.54 -33.38 -11.38
C GLU A 323 7.35 -33.13 -9.88
N LEU A 324 6.09 -33.18 -9.45
CA LEU A 324 5.73 -33.17 -8.05
C LEU A 324 6.14 -34.51 -7.41
N ASN A 325 6.83 -34.46 -6.28
CA ASN A 325 7.01 -35.63 -5.43
C ASN A 325 6.11 -35.53 -4.19
N LEU A 326 5.86 -36.66 -3.55
CA LEU A 326 4.95 -36.75 -2.42
C LEU A 326 5.40 -35.85 -1.26
N TYR A 327 6.70 -35.77 -1.00
CA TYR A 327 7.27 -35.00 0.08
C TYR A 327 7.12 -33.50 -0.13
N HIS A 328 7.45 -33.02 -1.34
CA HIS A 328 7.20 -31.62 -1.73
C HIS A 328 5.71 -31.26 -1.60
N SER A 329 4.82 -32.17 -2.10
CA SER A 329 3.38 -31.94 -2.07
C SER A 329 2.84 -31.86 -0.64
N ALA A 330 3.33 -32.69 0.28
CA ALA A 330 2.93 -32.67 1.68
C ALA A 330 3.35 -31.37 2.37
N ILE A 331 4.58 -30.88 2.13
CA ILE A 331 5.05 -29.61 2.67
C ILE A 331 4.24 -28.45 2.07
N ALA A 332 4.06 -28.43 0.76
CA ALA A 332 3.31 -27.38 0.06
C ALA A 332 1.85 -27.29 0.56
N GLU A 333 1.19 -28.43 0.77
CA GLU A 333 -0.17 -28.49 1.32
C GLU A 333 -0.22 -27.97 2.77
N ARG A 334 0.77 -28.30 3.59
CA ARG A 334 0.86 -27.81 4.98
C ARG A 334 1.05 -26.28 5.03
N ILE A 335 1.93 -25.75 4.17
CA ILE A 335 2.15 -24.30 4.04
C ILE A 335 0.84 -23.63 3.63
N TRP A 336 0.16 -24.18 2.61
CA TRP A 336 -1.11 -23.65 2.12
C TRP A 336 -2.19 -23.61 3.22
N ARG A 337 -2.35 -24.68 4.00
CA ARG A 337 -3.32 -24.71 5.10
C ARG A 337 -3.04 -23.66 6.17
N ARG A 338 -1.76 -23.39 6.46
CA ARG A 338 -1.37 -22.28 7.36
C ARG A 338 -1.76 -20.93 6.77
N GLU A 339 -1.47 -20.71 5.49
CA GLU A 339 -1.83 -19.47 4.81
C GLU A 339 -3.34 -19.24 4.77
N ILE A 340 -4.12 -20.27 4.48
CA ILE A 340 -5.59 -20.22 4.50
C ILE A 340 -6.10 -19.87 5.90
N SER A 341 -5.57 -20.51 6.95
CA SER A 341 -5.93 -20.18 8.34
C SER A 341 -5.61 -18.73 8.69
N GLU A 342 -4.47 -18.21 8.24
CA GLU A 342 -4.09 -16.82 8.49
C GLU A 342 -4.98 -15.83 7.73
N ARG A 343 -5.34 -16.13 6.47
CA ARG A 343 -6.28 -15.32 5.70
C ARG A 343 -7.67 -15.31 6.32
N MET A 344 -8.13 -16.43 6.89
CA MET A 344 -9.42 -16.51 7.59
C MET A 344 -9.40 -15.63 8.87
N ARG A 345 -8.30 -15.65 9.64
CA ARG A 345 -8.12 -14.73 10.78
C ARG A 345 -8.08 -13.27 10.32
N LEU A 346 -7.43 -13.00 9.20
CA LEU A 346 -7.35 -11.66 8.63
C LEU A 346 -8.73 -11.15 8.24
N LEU A 347 -9.56 -11.98 7.59
CA LEU A 347 -10.95 -11.65 7.27
C LEU A 347 -11.76 -11.37 8.54
N TYR A 348 -11.64 -12.21 9.56
CA TYR A 348 -12.29 -11.98 10.86
C TYR A 348 -11.89 -10.63 11.48
N VAL A 349 -10.58 -10.32 11.47
CA VAL A 349 -10.09 -9.02 11.93
C VAL A 349 -10.74 -7.89 11.14
N ALA A 350 -10.76 -7.96 9.80
CA ALA A 350 -11.33 -6.93 8.96
C ALA A 350 -12.83 -6.69 9.26
N MET A 351 -13.61 -7.77 9.34
CA MET A 351 -15.04 -7.70 9.60
C MET A 351 -15.38 -7.14 10.99
N THR A 352 -14.48 -7.30 11.96
CA THR A 352 -14.66 -6.80 13.33
C THR A 352 -14.15 -5.39 13.57
N ARG A 353 -13.67 -4.68 12.52
CA ARG A 353 -13.21 -3.29 12.67
C ARG A 353 -14.32 -2.26 12.60
N ALA A 354 -15.44 -2.59 11.99
CA ALA A 354 -16.59 -1.71 11.91
C ALA A 354 -17.34 -1.66 13.25
N SER A 355 -17.58 -0.46 13.77
CA SER A 355 -18.43 -0.29 14.95
C SER A 355 -19.91 -0.11 14.59
N GLU A 356 -20.20 0.52 13.43
CA GLU A 356 -21.56 0.85 13.02
C GLU A 356 -21.92 0.24 11.66
N LYS A 357 -21.08 0.41 10.64
CA LYS A 357 -21.38 0.02 9.27
C LYS A 357 -20.22 -0.76 8.63
N LEU A 358 -20.51 -1.96 8.12
CA LEU A 358 -19.57 -2.79 7.35
C LEU A 358 -20.08 -2.91 5.92
N ILE A 359 -19.30 -2.43 4.94
CA ILE A 359 -19.60 -2.48 3.52
C ILE A 359 -18.58 -3.39 2.86
N MET A 360 -19.02 -4.51 2.33
CA MET A 360 -18.19 -5.52 1.69
C MET A 360 -18.36 -5.44 0.17
N LEU A 361 -17.25 -5.39 -0.57
CA LEU A 361 -17.25 -5.25 -2.03
C LEU A 361 -16.68 -6.50 -2.70
N CYS A 362 -17.44 -7.05 -3.64
CA CYS A 362 -17.03 -8.14 -4.51
C CYS A 362 -17.21 -7.70 -5.96
N SER A 363 -16.15 -7.73 -6.74
CA SER A 363 -16.16 -7.31 -8.15
C SER A 363 -15.84 -8.50 -9.04
N PHE A 364 -16.77 -8.89 -9.92
CA PHE A 364 -16.63 -10.04 -10.81
C PHE A 364 -16.75 -9.64 -12.28
N ARG A 365 -15.95 -10.23 -13.16
CA ARG A 365 -16.12 -10.12 -14.61
C ARG A 365 -17.37 -10.87 -15.10
N GLU A 366 -17.57 -12.07 -14.58
CA GLU A 366 -18.74 -12.91 -14.80
C GLU A 366 -19.43 -13.15 -13.45
N VAL A 367 -20.46 -12.37 -13.17
CA VAL A 367 -21.14 -12.38 -11.87
C VAL A 367 -21.71 -13.76 -11.52
N GLU A 368 -22.31 -14.45 -12.48
CA GLU A 368 -22.87 -15.78 -12.26
C GLU A 368 -21.83 -16.82 -11.83
N LYS A 369 -20.66 -16.80 -12.49
CA LYS A 369 -19.53 -17.68 -12.11
C LYS A 369 -18.96 -17.26 -10.76
N GLY A 370 -18.82 -15.95 -10.53
CA GLY A 370 -18.32 -15.40 -9.27
C GLY A 370 -19.17 -15.81 -8.08
N LEU A 371 -20.49 -15.76 -8.24
CA LEU A 371 -21.48 -16.17 -7.23
C LEU A 371 -21.61 -17.70 -7.12
N GLY A 372 -21.06 -18.47 -8.04
CA GLY A 372 -21.13 -19.94 -8.04
C GLY A 372 -20.64 -20.59 -6.74
N ALA A 373 -19.66 -19.96 -6.07
CA ALA A 373 -19.19 -20.40 -4.75
C ALA A 373 -20.31 -20.44 -3.69
N GLY A 374 -21.30 -19.54 -3.79
CA GLY A 374 -22.46 -19.52 -2.88
C GLY A 374 -23.33 -20.76 -2.92
N ARG A 375 -23.28 -21.54 -4.01
CA ARG A 375 -24.03 -22.81 -4.16
C ARG A 375 -23.36 -23.98 -3.45
N ILE A 376 -22.11 -23.82 -3.01
CA ILE A 376 -21.31 -24.89 -2.41
C ILE A 376 -21.56 -24.91 -0.90
N PRO A 377 -21.90 -26.06 -0.30
CA PRO A 377 -22.12 -26.12 1.14
C PRO A 377 -20.84 -25.86 1.92
N VAL A 378 -20.98 -25.20 3.09
CA VAL A 378 -19.84 -24.94 3.99
C VAL A 378 -19.39 -26.23 4.64
N THR A 379 -18.22 -26.72 4.27
CA THR A 379 -17.55 -27.90 4.85
C THR A 379 -16.08 -27.57 5.14
N PRO A 380 -15.38 -28.35 5.98
CA PRO A 380 -13.96 -28.14 6.20
C PRO A 380 -13.14 -28.17 4.89
N ASN A 381 -13.51 -29.03 3.94
CA ASN A 381 -12.84 -29.13 2.64
C ASN A 381 -13.08 -27.89 1.77
N THR A 382 -14.31 -27.39 1.69
CA THR A 382 -14.62 -26.17 0.93
C THR A 382 -13.98 -24.94 1.56
N CYS A 383 -13.90 -24.87 2.89
CA CYS A 383 -13.18 -23.81 3.57
C CYS A 383 -11.67 -23.83 3.28
N SER A 384 -11.03 -25.01 3.28
CA SER A 384 -9.60 -25.15 2.98
C SER A 384 -9.27 -25.01 1.49
N GLY A 385 -10.24 -25.23 0.61
CA GLY A 385 -10.14 -25.09 -0.84
C GLY A 385 -10.47 -23.69 -1.36
N ALA A 386 -10.83 -22.74 -0.48
CA ALA A 386 -11.17 -21.38 -0.89
C ALA A 386 -9.98 -20.69 -1.59
N GLU A 387 -10.29 -19.96 -2.65
CA GLU A 387 -9.32 -19.22 -3.43
C GLU A 387 -9.42 -17.70 -3.23
N ARG A 388 -10.53 -17.23 -2.65
CA ARG A 388 -10.88 -15.81 -2.41
C ARG A 388 -11.59 -15.67 -1.08
N PHE A 389 -11.62 -14.46 -0.53
CA PHE A 389 -12.43 -14.17 0.66
C PHE A 389 -13.93 -14.37 0.40
N ALA A 390 -14.39 -14.06 -0.82
CA ALA A 390 -15.77 -14.25 -1.22
C ALA A 390 -16.23 -15.72 -1.10
N ASP A 391 -15.33 -16.69 -1.27
CA ASP A 391 -15.62 -18.11 -1.20
C ASP A 391 -16.00 -18.58 0.21
N TRP A 392 -15.71 -17.79 1.24
CA TRP A 392 -16.18 -18.02 2.61
C TRP A 392 -17.47 -17.26 2.94
N ILE A 393 -17.65 -16.08 2.36
CA ILE A 393 -18.79 -15.19 2.67
C ILE A 393 -20.04 -15.62 1.91
N LEU A 394 -19.91 -15.91 0.61
CA LEU A 394 -21.05 -16.23 -0.25
C LEU A 394 -21.84 -17.47 0.23
N PRO A 395 -21.22 -18.63 0.57
CA PRO A 395 -21.95 -19.78 1.03
C PRO A 395 -22.80 -19.52 2.30
N VAL A 396 -22.26 -18.72 3.22
CA VAL A 396 -22.97 -18.33 4.45
C VAL A 396 -24.17 -17.46 4.12
N LEU A 397 -24.02 -16.47 3.25
CA LEU A 397 -25.12 -15.62 2.78
C LEU A 397 -26.19 -16.42 2.04
N PHE A 398 -25.80 -17.33 1.15
CA PHE A 398 -26.72 -18.19 0.42
C PHE A 398 -27.49 -19.17 1.32
N SER A 399 -26.96 -19.44 2.51
CA SER A 399 -27.64 -20.26 3.53
C SER A 399 -28.56 -19.44 4.46
N SER A 400 -28.65 -18.13 4.25
CA SER A 400 -29.43 -17.18 5.05
C SER A 400 -30.51 -16.47 4.22
N PRO A 401 -31.64 -16.10 4.79
CA PRO A 401 -32.64 -15.25 4.14
C PRO A 401 -32.09 -13.91 3.66
N SER A 402 -31.03 -13.38 4.29
CA SER A 402 -30.34 -12.16 3.86
C SER A 402 -29.70 -12.29 2.48
N GLY A 403 -29.42 -13.52 2.02
CA GLY A 403 -28.90 -13.81 0.68
C GLY A 403 -29.96 -13.98 -0.41
N ASN A 404 -31.25 -13.84 -0.09
CA ASN A 404 -32.34 -14.03 -1.06
C ASN A 404 -32.19 -13.18 -2.33
N PRO A 405 -31.75 -11.90 -2.30
CA PRO A 405 -31.55 -11.13 -3.53
C PRO A 405 -30.52 -11.78 -4.47
N LEU A 406 -29.45 -12.35 -3.94
CA LEU A 406 -28.42 -13.05 -4.74
C LEU A 406 -28.92 -14.40 -5.25
N ARG A 407 -29.76 -15.09 -4.46
CA ARG A 407 -30.41 -16.36 -4.86
C ARG A 407 -31.37 -16.12 -6.01
N GLU A 408 -32.19 -15.08 -5.91
CA GLU A 408 -33.15 -14.68 -6.96
C GLU A 408 -32.43 -14.33 -8.25
N TYR A 409 -31.34 -13.56 -8.16
CA TYR A 409 -30.49 -13.24 -9.31
C TYR A 409 -29.97 -14.48 -10.05
N LEU A 410 -29.68 -15.57 -9.30
CA LEU A 410 -29.25 -16.86 -9.88
C LEU A 410 -30.40 -17.81 -10.21
N GLY A 411 -31.65 -17.37 -10.15
CA GLY A 411 -32.83 -18.20 -10.37
C GLY A 411 -33.06 -19.29 -9.31
N MET A 412 -32.51 -19.12 -8.10
CA MET A 412 -32.70 -20.04 -6.97
C MET A 412 -33.92 -19.64 -6.14
N PRO A 413 -34.68 -20.61 -5.56
CA PRO A 413 -35.79 -20.27 -4.71
C PRO A 413 -35.35 -19.51 -3.45
N PRO A 414 -36.11 -18.51 -2.99
CA PRO A 414 -35.82 -17.79 -1.75
C PRO A 414 -35.93 -18.72 -0.54
N LEU A 415 -35.13 -18.46 0.48
CA LEU A 415 -35.24 -19.13 1.77
C LEU A 415 -36.32 -18.45 2.59
N SER A 416 -37.28 -19.25 3.13
CA SER A 416 -38.25 -18.77 4.09
C SER A 416 -37.54 -18.43 5.40
N GLY A 417 -37.77 -17.20 5.92
CA GLY A 417 -37.19 -16.78 7.18
C GLY A 417 -37.67 -17.68 8.34
N HIS A 418 -36.79 -18.52 8.84
CA HIS A 418 -36.98 -19.04 10.19
C HIS A 418 -36.61 -17.93 11.16
N LYS A 419 -37.57 -17.49 11.98
CA LYS A 419 -37.26 -16.75 13.20
C LYS A 419 -36.31 -17.64 14.00
N THR A 420 -35.04 -17.24 14.06
CA THR A 420 -34.10 -17.82 15.01
C THR A 420 -34.62 -17.47 16.39
N ILE A 421 -34.94 -18.51 17.16
CA ILE A 421 -35.29 -18.45 18.57
C ILE A 421 -34.10 -17.91 19.38
#